data_9e17aa45b4147aaec6e78b4cfff5e3fc
#
_entry.id   9e17aa45b4147aaec6e78b4cfff5e3fc
#
_cell.length_a   1.000
_cell.length_b   1.000
_cell.length_c   1.000
_cell.angle_alpha   90.00
_cell.angle_beta   90.00
_cell.angle_gamma   90.00
#
_symmetry.space_group_name_H-M   'P 1'
#
loop_
_entity.id
_entity.type
_entity.pdbx_description
1 polymer ?
#
loop_
_entity_poly.entity_id
_entity_poly.type
_entity_poly.pdbx_seq_one_letter_code
_entity_poly.pdbx_strand_id
1 'polypeptide(L)'
;MAEHLSLYADGALYDALYQGRGKDYAHEASVVAKHIRARRPAAVSLLDVGCGTGAHLEHLVAEFPDAAGVDIARGMLDVVRARLPRVPVHLADMRNLRLGRSFDAVVSLFCAPGYLSGTDELDTAVGAMARHLVPGGVLVLEPWWFPDNFTPGHVGRVLTTAGDMTVARVTHTVREGFTSRMTAHYLVARPHTGVRHFSDTHVMSLYSREQYASALTRAGCSVEYIEGEYPGNGLFVGVRQPGELPGTGHRKER
;
A
#
# COMPACT_ATOMS: atom_id res chain seq x y z
N MET A 1 20.80 6.43 -23.04
CA MET A 1 20.46 5.44 -21.98
C MET A 1 18.99 5.08 -22.16
N ALA A 2 18.66 3.81 -22.38
CA ALA A 2 17.26 3.40 -22.44
C ALA A 2 16.67 3.61 -21.03
N GLU A 3 15.63 4.46 -20.89
CA GLU A 3 14.85 4.56 -19.67
C GLU A 3 14.34 3.17 -19.31
N HIS A 4 14.68 2.73 -18.13
CA HIS A 4 14.17 1.45 -17.61
C HIS A 4 12.68 1.65 -17.37
N LEU A 5 11.85 1.24 -18.33
CA LEU A 5 10.39 1.28 -18.20
C LEU A 5 9.99 0.29 -17.11
N SER A 6 9.33 0.81 -16.09
CA SER A 6 8.75 0.03 -15.02
C SER A 6 7.32 0.54 -14.81
N LEU A 7 6.42 -0.32 -14.40
CA LEU A 7 5.03 0.05 -14.11
C LEU A 7 4.95 1.20 -13.08
N TYR A 8 5.84 1.19 -12.08
CA TYR A 8 5.87 2.21 -11.03
C TYR A 8 6.55 3.53 -11.45
N ALA A 9 7.22 3.55 -12.60
CA ALA A 9 7.76 4.78 -13.17
C ALA A 9 6.72 5.55 -14.01
N ASP A 10 5.66 4.86 -14.49
CA ASP A 10 4.59 5.44 -15.32
C ASP A 10 3.23 5.30 -14.59
N GLY A 11 2.91 6.29 -13.77
CA GLY A 11 1.66 6.27 -13.00
C GLY A 11 0.39 6.35 -13.86
N ALA A 12 0.44 6.93 -15.06
CA ALA A 12 -0.70 6.93 -15.98
C ALA A 12 -0.97 5.53 -16.53
N LEU A 13 0.08 4.78 -16.84
CA LEU A 13 -0.02 3.37 -17.23
C LEU A 13 -0.55 2.52 -16.08
N TYR A 14 -0.07 2.79 -14.86
CA TYR A 14 -0.54 2.12 -13.63
C TYR A 14 -2.06 2.31 -13.45
N ASP A 15 -2.53 3.54 -13.49
CA ASP A 15 -3.95 3.88 -13.34
C ASP A 15 -4.82 3.23 -14.43
N ALA A 16 -4.40 3.36 -15.69
CA ALA A 16 -5.11 2.75 -16.83
C ALA A 16 -5.28 1.23 -16.64
N LEU A 17 -4.22 0.55 -16.17
CA LEU A 17 -4.21 -0.89 -15.96
C LEU A 17 -5.21 -1.30 -14.87
N TYR A 18 -5.21 -0.63 -13.71
CA TYR A 18 -6.03 -1.05 -12.57
C TYR A 18 -7.48 -0.59 -12.66
N GLN A 19 -7.74 0.60 -13.23
CA GLN A 19 -9.10 1.02 -13.58
C GLN A 19 -9.73 0.09 -14.62
N GLY A 20 -8.96 -0.30 -15.64
CA GLY A 20 -9.42 -1.26 -16.65
C GLY A 20 -9.69 -2.67 -16.11
N ARG A 21 -9.20 -3.01 -14.91
CA ARG A 21 -9.52 -4.24 -14.18
C ARG A 21 -10.78 -4.14 -13.32
N GLY A 22 -11.42 -2.97 -13.29
CA GLY A 22 -12.62 -2.73 -12.48
C GLY A 22 -12.34 -2.61 -10.98
N LYS A 23 -11.12 -2.16 -10.59
CA LYS A 23 -10.82 -1.90 -9.18
C LYS A 23 -11.64 -0.71 -8.67
N ASP A 24 -12.43 -0.95 -7.64
CA ASP A 24 -13.32 0.05 -7.04
C ASP A 24 -12.66 0.70 -5.81
N TYR A 25 -11.81 1.69 -6.07
CA TYR A 25 -11.10 2.44 -5.04
C TYR A 25 -12.05 3.21 -4.10
N ALA A 26 -13.21 3.65 -4.59
CA ALA A 26 -14.20 4.36 -3.78
C ALA A 26 -14.83 3.42 -2.74
N HIS A 27 -15.23 2.23 -3.16
CA HIS A 27 -15.75 1.21 -2.25
C HIS A 27 -14.70 0.80 -1.21
N GLU A 28 -13.47 0.51 -1.65
CA GLU A 28 -12.38 0.12 -0.75
C GLU A 28 -12.07 1.22 0.28
N ALA A 29 -11.98 2.48 -0.15
CA ALA A 29 -11.79 3.63 0.76
C ALA A 29 -12.95 3.79 1.75
N SER A 30 -14.19 3.57 1.32
CA SER A 30 -15.38 3.62 2.20
C SER A 30 -15.32 2.54 3.29
N VAL A 31 -14.94 1.31 2.95
CA VAL A 31 -14.77 0.23 3.94
C VAL A 31 -13.67 0.58 4.95
N VAL A 32 -12.53 1.08 4.47
CA VAL A 32 -11.41 1.52 5.33
C VAL A 32 -11.87 2.64 6.27
N ALA A 33 -12.55 3.67 5.74
CA ALA A 33 -13.06 4.79 6.53
C ALA A 33 -14.05 4.33 7.60
N LYS A 34 -14.96 3.40 7.28
CA LYS A 34 -15.90 2.77 8.23
C LYS A 34 -15.15 2.16 9.42
N HIS A 35 -14.10 1.37 9.17
CA HIS A 35 -13.31 0.72 10.23
C HIS A 35 -12.52 1.71 11.08
N ILE A 36 -11.99 2.79 10.47
CA ILE A 36 -11.33 3.88 11.20
C ILE A 36 -12.34 4.60 12.10
N ARG A 37 -13.50 5.03 11.55
CA ARG A 37 -14.55 5.74 12.28
C ARG A 37 -15.14 4.93 13.43
N ALA A 38 -15.30 3.63 13.27
CA ALA A 38 -15.80 2.74 14.31
C ALA A 38 -14.90 2.71 15.56
N ARG A 39 -13.57 2.96 15.39
CA ARG A 39 -12.58 2.93 16.48
C ARG A 39 -12.14 4.32 16.93
N ARG A 40 -12.20 5.30 16.03
CA ARG A 40 -11.87 6.70 16.28
C ARG A 40 -12.86 7.62 15.54
N PRO A 41 -14.07 7.85 16.10
CA PRO A 41 -15.13 8.63 15.45
C PRO A 41 -14.72 10.06 15.06
N ALA A 42 -13.85 10.69 15.87
CA ALA A 42 -13.37 12.06 15.65
C ALA A 42 -12.09 12.15 14.80
N ALA A 43 -11.68 11.07 14.08
CA ALA A 43 -10.49 11.11 13.24
C ALA A 43 -10.64 12.17 12.13
N VAL A 44 -9.64 13.04 11.97
CA VAL A 44 -9.59 14.06 10.91
C VAL A 44 -8.32 13.98 10.07
N SER A 45 -7.27 13.35 10.61
CA SER A 45 -5.97 13.25 9.96
C SER A 45 -5.65 11.80 9.56
N LEU A 46 -5.10 11.63 8.34
CA LEU A 46 -4.78 10.31 7.79
C LEU A 46 -3.45 10.35 7.03
N LEU A 47 -2.64 9.31 7.21
CA LEU A 47 -1.44 9.05 6.42
C LEU A 47 -1.63 7.78 5.59
N ASP A 48 -1.48 7.88 4.27
CA ASP A 48 -1.48 6.73 3.34
C ASP A 48 -0.02 6.37 2.99
N VAL A 49 0.43 5.20 3.42
CA VAL A 49 1.80 4.69 3.27
C VAL A 49 1.86 3.65 2.15
N GLY A 50 2.62 3.95 1.10
CA GLY A 50 2.56 3.25 -0.18
C GLY A 50 1.36 3.73 -1.00
N CYS A 51 1.12 5.05 -1.01
CA CYS A 51 -0.08 5.64 -1.60
C CYS A 51 -0.19 5.50 -3.12
N GLY A 52 0.88 5.06 -3.80
CA GLY A 52 0.91 4.90 -5.25
C GLY A 52 0.53 6.20 -5.97
N THR A 53 -0.38 6.11 -6.94
CA THR A 53 -0.94 7.25 -7.68
C THR A 53 -1.97 8.07 -6.91
N GLY A 54 -2.24 7.71 -5.64
CA GLY A 54 -3.23 8.37 -4.79
C GLY A 54 -4.68 8.00 -5.08
N ALA A 55 -4.93 6.89 -5.76
CA ALA A 55 -6.28 6.49 -6.14
C ALA A 55 -7.20 6.19 -4.93
N HIS A 56 -6.69 5.58 -3.85
CA HIS A 56 -7.44 5.49 -2.59
C HIS A 56 -7.49 6.84 -1.87
N LEU A 57 -6.35 7.55 -1.85
CA LEU A 57 -6.21 8.83 -1.16
C LEU A 57 -7.20 9.87 -1.69
N GLU A 58 -7.53 9.87 -2.99
CA GLU A 58 -8.54 10.72 -3.62
C GLU A 58 -9.92 10.60 -2.95
N HIS A 59 -10.29 9.40 -2.52
CA HIS A 59 -11.56 9.16 -1.82
C HIS A 59 -11.41 9.39 -0.30
N LEU A 60 -10.27 9.03 0.28
CA LEU A 60 -10.02 9.16 1.71
C LEU A 60 -9.93 10.63 2.17
N VAL A 61 -9.51 11.57 1.31
CA VAL A 61 -9.47 13.00 1.66
C VAL A 61 -10.83 13.62 1.90
N ALA A 62 -11.91 13.05 1.37
CA ALA A 62 -13.28 13.49 1.66
C ALA A 62 -13.70 13.15 3.11
N GLU A 63 -13.19 12.05 3.65
CA GLU A 63 -13.44 11.56 5.00
C GLU A 63 -12.45 12.14 6.02
N PHE A 64 -11.20 12.36 5.62
CA PHE A 64 -10.09 12.80 6.45
C PHE A 64 -9.39 14.00 5.78
N PRO A 65 -9.89 15.23 6.01
CA PRO A 65 -9.43 16.41 5.28
C PRO A 65 -7.95 16.78 5.52
N ASP A 66 -7.36 16.35 6.63
CA ASP A 66 -5.92 16.49 6.92
C ASP A 66 -5.15 15.22 6.52
N ALA A 67 -5.22 14.87 5.24
CA ALA A 67 -4.55 13.69 4.71
C ALA A 67 -3.17 13.99 4.14
N ALA A 68 -2.28 12.99 4.18
CA ALA A 68 -0.96 13.01 3.54
C ALA A 68 -0.65 11.64 2.90
N GLY A 69 0.23 11.63 1.90
CA GLY A 69 0.68 10.40 1.25
C GLY A 69 2.19 10.20 1.33
N VAL A 70 2.60 8.93 1.33
CA VAL A 70 4.01 8.52 1.23
C VAL A 70 4.15 7.43 0.20
N ASP A 71 5.13 7.55 -0.67
CA ASP A 71 5.54 6.45 -1.57
C ASP A 71 7.05 6.47 -1.81
N ILE A 72 7.61 5.32 -2.17
CA ILE A 72 9.02 5.19 -2.53
C ILE A 72 9.27 5.55 -4.00
N ALA A 73 8.24 5.50 -4.83
CA ALA A 73 8.32 5.74 -6.27
C ALA A 73 7.96 7.19 -6.63
N ARG A 74 8.95 7.95 -7.12
CA ARG A 74 8.75 9.36 -7.54
C ARG A 74 7.66 9.49 -8.60
N GLY A 75 7.64 8.60 -9.62
CA GLY A 75 6.64 8.64 -10.69
C GLY A 75 5.21 8.49 -10.19
N MET A 76 4.99 7.75 -9.11
CA MET A 76 3.69 7.65 -8.44
C MET A 76 3.30 8.99 -7.79
N LEU A 77 4.22 9.60 -7.04
CA LEU A 77 3.97 10.88 -6.36
C LEU A 77 3.73 12.04 -7.32
N ASP A 78 4.31 12.01 -8.51
CA ASP A 78 4.06 13.03 -9.53
C ASP A 78 2.60 12.99 -10.01
N VAL A 79 2.00 11.80 -10.10
CA VAL A 79 0.56 11.64 -10.37
C VAL A 79 -0.29 12.14 -9.19
N VAL A 80 0.08 11.82 -7.94
CA VAL A 80 -0.64 12.34 -6.76
C VAL A 80 -0.63 13.86 -6.75
N ARG A 81 0.51 14.50 -7.00
CA ARG A 81 0.63 15.97 -7.03
C ARG A 81 -0.27 16.62 -8.08
N ALA A 82 -0.42 15.97 -9.25
CA ALA A 82 -1.33 16.42 -10.29
C ALA A 82 -2.81 16.20 -9.91
N ARG A 83 -3.13 15.05 -9.33
CA ARG A 83 -4.50 14.68 -8.94
C ARG A 83 -4.99 15.42 -7.69
N LEU A 84 -4.14 15.54 -6.68
CA LEU A 84 -4.45 16.07 -5.35
C LEU A 84 -3.45 17.19 -4.97
N PRO A 85 -3.43 18.34 -5.66
CA PRO A 85 -2.38 19.36 -5.52
C PRO A 85 -2.30 19.99 -4.11
N ARG A 86 -3.34 19.81 -3.28
CA ARG A 86 -3.37 20.33 -1.89
C ARG A 86 -2.95 19.29 -0.85
N VAL A 87 -2.78 18.02 -1.24
CA VAL A 87 -2.39 16.94 -0.32
C VAL A 87 -0.86 16.86 -0.27
N PRO A 88 -0.23 17.03 0.89
CA PRO A 88 1.21 16.84 1.01
C PRO A 88 1.60 15.38 0.75
N VAL A 89 2.64 15.19 -0.08
CA VAL A 89 3.18 13.87 -0.37
C VAL A 89 4.69 13.84 -0.20
N HIS A 90 5.19 12.74 0.35
CA HIS A 90 6.57 12.57 0.74
C HIS A 90 7.20 11.36 0.05
N LEU A 91 8.39 11.56 -0.54
CA LEU A 91 9.20 10.47 -1.09
C LEU A 91 9.96 9.82 0.08
N ALA A 92 9.52 8.65 0.52
CA ALA A 92 10.15 7.94 1.63
C ALA A 92 9.87 6.44 1.58
N ASP A 93 10.77 5.68 2.18
CA ASP A 93 10.59 4.24 2.41
C ASP A 93 9.82 4.03 3.73
N MET A 94 8.80 3.15 3.68
CA MET A 94 7.97 2.84 4.85
C MET A 94 8.77 2.31 6.05
N ARG A 95 9.93 1.68 5.82
CA ARG A 95 10.83 1.16 6.87
C ARG A 95 11.50 2.29 7.67
N ASN A 96 11.77 3.42 7.02
CA ASN A 96 12.50 4.55 7.58
C ASN A 96 11.64 5.82 7.74
N LEU A 97 10.33 5.67 7.77
CA LEU A 97 9.38 6.76 7.79
C LEU A 97 9.57 7.68 9.01
N ARG A 98 9.75 8.99 8.77
CA ARG A 98 9.92 10.03 9.79
C ARG A 98 9.39 11.37 9.28
N LEU A 99 8.11 11.66 9.53
CA LEU A 99 7.46 12.89 9.06
C LEU A 99 7.39 14.00 10.14
N GLY A 100 7.82 13.70 11.36
CA GLY A 100 7.80 14.68 12.45
C GLY A 100 6.40 15.06 12.95
N ARG A 101 5.35 14.32 12.55
CA ARG A 101 3.97 14.50 13.00
C ARG A 101 3.26 13.16 13.18
N SER A 102 2.15 13.19 13.92
CA SER A 102 1.26 12.04 14.12
C SER A 102 -0.11 12.30 13.50
N PHE A 103 -0.83 11.20 13.23
CA PHE A 103 -2.12 11.16 12.57
C PHE A 103 -3.13 10.36 13.38
N ASP A 104 -4.41 10.60 13.16
CA ASP A 104 -5.50 9.82 13.74
C ASP A 104 -5.59 8.43 13.14
N ALA A 105 -5.24 8.32 11.86
CA ALA A 105 -5.18 7.05 11.15
C ALA A 105 -3.93 6.97 10.27
N VAL A 106 -3.38 5.76 10.15
CA VAL A 106 -2.35 5.39 9.17
C VAL A 106 -2.87 4.19 8.40
N VAL A 107 -2.79 4.23 7.08
CA VAL A 107 -3.21 3.12 6.22
C VAL A 107 -2.06 2.69 5.32
N SER A 108 -2.02 1.41 4.96
CA SER A 108 -1.16 0.90 3.88
C SER A 108 -1.97 -0.12 3.10
N LEU A 109 -2.44 0.31 1.93
CA LEU A 109 -3.41 -0.39 1.11
C LEU A 109 -2.78 -1.01 -0.13
N PHE A 110 -3.57 -1.78 -0.86
CA PHE A 110 -3.17 -2.45 -2.08
C PHE A 110 -1.89 -3.28 -1.92
N CYS A 111 -1.81 -3.99 -0.80
CA CYS A 111 -0.78 -4.99 -0.52
C CYS A 111 0.67 -4.44 -0.47
N ALA A 112 0.86 -3.13 -0.30
CA ALA A 112 2.19 -2.52 -0.27
C ALA A 112 3.14 -3.17 0.76
N PRO A 113 2.71 -3.61 1.97
CA PRO A 113 3.59 -4.31 2.90
C PRO A 113 4.11 -5.67 2.39
N GLY A 114 3.48 -6.26 1.38
CA GLY A 114 3.96 -7.49 0.75
C GLY A 114 5.34 -7.37 0.09
N TYR A 115 5.77 -6.16 -0.28
CA TYR A 115 7.11 -5.90 -0.84
C TYR A 115 8.24 -5.91 0.19
N LEU A 116 7.94 -5.96 1.47
CA LEU A 116 8.94 -6.08 2.53
C LEU A 116 9.54 -7.49 2.54
N SER A 117 10.85 -7.59 2.83
CA SER A 117 11.59 -8.85 2.81
C SER A 117 11.76 -9.41 4.21
N GLY A 118 10.97 -10.44 4.55
CA GLY A 118 11.04 -11.10 5.85
C GLY A 118 10.38 -10.30 6.99
N THR A 119 10.25 -10.96 8.13
CA THR A 119 9.52 -10.43 9.30
C THR A 119 10.17 -9.21 9.92
N ASP A 120 11.50 -9.09 9.87
CA ASP A 120 12.23 -7.96 10.46
C ASP A 120 11.90 -6.64 9.73
N GLU A 121 11.80 -6.68 8.39
CA GLU A 121 11.37 -5.50 7.63
C GLU A 121 9.89 -5.19 7.86
N LEU A 122 9.04 -6.22 7.98
CA LEU A 122 7.63 -6.03 8.32
C LEU A 122 7.48 -5.34 9.69
N ASP A 123 8.18 -5.83 10.70
CA ASP A 123 8.19 -5.24 12.04
C ASP A 123 8.70 -3.80 12.04
N THR A 124 9.78 -3.56 11.31
CA THR A 124 10.37 -2.22 11.16
C THR A 124 9.39 -1.23 10.54
N ALA A 125 8.73 -1.63 9.45
CA ALA A 125 7.77 -0.79 8.73
C ALA A 125 6.48 -0.56 9.55
N VAL A 126 5.92 -1.62 10.13
CA VAL A 126 4.71 -1.52 10.98
C VAL A 126 5.00 -0.66 12.21
N GLY A 127 6.17 -0.84 12.84
CA GLY A 127 6.62 0.02 13.93
C GLY A 127 6.81 1.48 13.51
N ALA A 128 7.32 1.73 12.29
CA ALA A 128 7.43 3.08 11.74
C ALA A 128 6.06 3.72 11.52
N MET A 129 5.10 2.98 10.95
CA MET A 129 3.72 3.45 10.79
C MET A 129 3.05 3.73 12.13
N ALA A 130 3.16 2.83 13.11
CA ALA A 130 2.56 2.99 14.44
C ALA A 130 3.12 4.22 15.20
N ARG A 131 4.40 4.57 15.01
CA ARG A 131 4.98 5.80 15.57
C ARG A 131 4.35 7.08 15.03
N HIS A 132 3.74 7.02 13.85
CA HIS A 132 3.00 8.15 13.26
C HIS A 132 1.52 8.20 13.67
N LEU A 133 1.06 7.33 14.56
CA LEU A 133 -0.28 7.44 15.14
C LEU A 133 -0.26 8.26 16.42
N VAL A 134 -1.32 8.99 16.68
CA VAL A 134 -1.63 9.49 18.02
C VAL A 134 -2.03 8.32 18.95
N PRO A 135 -1.95 8.45 20.28
CA PRO A 135 -2.55 7.47 21.19
C PRO A 135 -4.03 7.23 20.86
N GLY A 136 -4.46 5.97 20.74
CA GLY A 136 -5.79 5.59 20.26
C GLY A 136 -6.00 5.78 18.76
N GLY A 137 -4.96 6.09 17.98
CA GLY A 137 -5.00 6.14 16.52
C GLY A 137 -5.11 4.76 15.89
N VAL A 138 -5.58 4.71 14.66
CA VAL A 138 -5.93 3.46 13.96
C VAL A 138 -4.94 3.16 12.84
N LEU A 139 -4.37 1.96 12.84
CA LEU A 139 -3.56 1.42 11.74
C LEU A 139 -4.37 0.43 10.92
N VAL A 140 -4.41 0.61 9.60
CA VAL A 140 -5.07 -0.34 8.68
C VAL A 140 -4.06 -0.84 7.66
N LEU A 141 -3.89 -2.16 7.57
CA LEU A 141 -2.99 -2.81 6.61
C LEU A 141 -3.77 -3.77 5.74
N GLU A 142 -3.61 -3.66 4.42
CA GLU A 142 -4.07 -4.66 3.46
C GLU A 142 -2.94 -5.66 3.19
N PRO A 143 -3.14 -6.96 3.53
CA PRO A 143 -2.14 -8.00 3.30
C PRO A 143 -2.06 -8.41 1.84
N TRP A 144 -0.90 -8.92 1.41
CA TRP A 144 -0.78 -9.76 0.23
C TRP A 144 -1.39 -11.13 0.50
N TRP A 145 -1.27 -12.07 -0.45
CA TRP A 145 -1.71 -13.45 -0.25
C TRP A 145 -1.03 -14.08 0.96
N PHE A 146 -1.78 -14.91 1.66
CA PHE A 146 -1.24 -15.74 2.73
C PHE A 146 -0.66 -17.05 2.18
N PRO A 147 0.25 -17.73 2.92
CA PRO A 147 0.84 -18.99 2.47
C PRO A 147 -0.18 -20.09 2.20
N ASP A 148 -1.33 -20.07 2.89
CA ASP A 148 -2.41 -21.05 2.84
C ASP A 148 -3.42 -20.82 1.72
N ASN A 149 -3.54 -19.59 1.21
CA ASN A 149 -4.48 -19.27 0.13
C ASN A 149 -3.79 -18.84 -1.18
N PHE A 150 -2.46 -18.81 -1.22
CA PHE A 150 -1.71 -18.50 -2.43
C PHE A 150 -1.71 -19.69 -3.41
N THR A 151 -2.13 -19.45 -4.65
CA THR A 151 -2.13 -20.46 -5.72
C THR A 151 -0.95 -20.21 -6.66
N PRO A 152 0.09 -21.07 -6.63
CA PRO A 152 1.21 -20.97 -7.58
C PRO A 152 0.77 -21.35 -8.99
N GLY A 153 1.48 -20.82 -10.00
CA GLY A 153 1.18 -21.07 -11.42
C GLY A 153 0.05 -20.21 -11.97
N HIS A 154 -0.46 -19.23 -11.20
CA HIS A 154 -1.52 -18.35 -11.66
C HIS A 154 -1.07 -17.53 -12.88
N VAL A 155 -1.89 -17.54 -13.93
CA VAL A 155 -1.72 -16.73 -15.14
C VAL A 155 -2.79 -15.65 -15.17
N GLY A 156 -2.36 -14.39 -15.03
CA GLY A 156 -3.24 -13.23 -15.13
C GLY A 156 -3.20 -12.62 -16.53
N ARG A 157 -4.31 -12.00 -16.95
CA ARG A 157 -4.40 -11.27 -18.22
C ARG A 157 -5.26 -10.02 -18.05
N VAL A 158 -4.85 -8.95 -18.72
CA VAL A 158 -5.63 -7.71 -18.83
C VAL A 158 -5.44 -7.16 -20.24
N LEU A 159 -6.53 -6.70 -20.83
CA LEU A 159 -6.52 -5.86 -22.02
C LEU A 159 -7.43 -4.67 -21.73
N THR A 160 -6.89 -3.45 -21.78
CA THR A 160 -7.63 -2.24 -21.46
C THR A 160 -7.23 -1.10 -22.37
N THR A 161 -8.11 -0.11 -22.52
CA THR A 161 -7.84 1.13 -23.23
C THR A 161 -8.20 2.32 -22.33
N ALA A 162 -7.29 3.28 -22.21
CA ALA A 162 -7.49 4.52 -21.48
C ALA A 162 -6.97 5.69 -22.33
N GLY A 163 -7.86 6.60 -22.73
CA GLY A 163 -7.53 7.65 -23.68
C GLY A 163 -7.02 7.09 -25.01
N ASP A 164 -5.82 7.48 -25.41
CA ASP A 164 -5.12 7.02 -26.62
C ASP A 164 -4.24 5.77 -26.40
N MET A 165 -4.20 5.24 -25.17
CA MET A 165 -3.31 4.14 -24.80
C MET A 165 -4.09 2.82 -24.67
N THR A 166 -3.64 1.80 -25.39
CA THR A 166 -4.10 0.41 -25.19
C THR A 166 -2.98 -0.39 -24.51
N VAL A 167 -3.34 -1.11 -23.43
CA VAL A 167 -2.41 -1.92 -22.64
C VAL A 167 -2.87 -3.38 -22.64
N ALA A 168 -1.98 -4.28 -23.06
CA ALA A 168 -2.11 -5.70 -22.79
C ALA A 168 -1.07 -6.11 -21.74
N ARG A 169 -1.52 -6.80 -20.69
CA ARG A 169 -0.67 -7.35 -19.63
C ARG A 169 -0.93 -8.84 -19.48
N VAL A 170 0.16 -9.61 -19.47
CA VAL A 170 0.12 -11.05 -19.12
C VAL A 170 1.07 -11.27 -17.97
N THR A 171 0.64 -12.03 -16.97
CA THR A 171 1.46 -12.34 -15.79
C THR A 171 1.49 -13.84 -15.54
N HIS A 172 2.61 -14.28 -14.99
CA HIS A 172 2.75 -15.62 -14.42
C HIS A 172 3.35 -15.51 -13.03
N THR A 173 2.75 -16.19 -12.06
CA THR A 173 3.16 -16.10 -10.66
C THR A 173 3.55 -17.47 -10.12
N VAL A 174 4.74 -17.58 -9.56
CA VAL A 174 5.26 -18.80 -8.93
C VAL A 174 5.51 -18.57 -7.43
N ARG A 175 5.58 -19.64 -6.66
CA ARG A 175 6.01 -19.61 -5.28
C ARG A 175 7.50 -19.96 -5.18
N GLU A 176 8.26 -19.14 -4.46
CA GLU A 176 9.67 -19.37 -4.16
C GLU A 176 9.86 -19.29 -2.63
N GLY A 177 9.78 -20.45 -1.96
CA GLY A 177 9.86 -20.52 -0.50
C GLY A 177 8.72 -19.74 0.17
N PHE A 178 9.08 -18.67 0.87
CA PHE A 178 8.14 -17.76 1.55
C PHE A 178 7.77 -16.53 0.74
N THR A 179 8.08 -16.50 -0.54
CA THR A 179 7.74 -15.39 -1.46
C THR A 179 6.95 -15.89 -2.65
N SER A 180 6.19 -14.97 -3.25
CA SER A 180 5.65 -15.09 -4.60
C SER A 180 6.49 -14.25 -5.54
N ARG A 181 6.84 -14.81 -6.71
CA ARG A 181 7.45 -14.08 -7.82
C ARG A 181 6.45 -14.00 -8.95
N MET A 182 6.03 -12.79 -9.29
CA MET A 182 5.17 -12.52 -10.44
C MET A 182 6.01 -11.85 -11.53
N THR A 183 6.14 -12.49 -12.69
CA THR A 183 6.65 -11.88 -13.91
C THR A 183 5.48 -11.33 -14.71
N ALA A 184 5.54 -10.04 -15.04
CA ALA A 184 4.53 -9.34 -15.80
C ALA A 184 5.12 -8.81 -17.11
N HIS A 185 4.50 -9.14 -18.25
CA HIS A 185 4.83 -8.59 -19.55
C HIS A 185 3.76 -7.59 -19.96
N TYR A 186 4.19 -6.45 -20.49
CA TYR A 186 3.33 -5.36 -20.92
C TYR A 186 3.56 -5.06 -22.39
N LEU A 187 2.46 -4.93 -23.17
CA LEU A 187 2.44 -4.31 -24.47
C LEU A 187 1.63 -3.03 -24.36
N VAL A 188 2.27 -1.89 -24.63
CA VAL A 188 1.65 -0.57 -24.56
C VAL A 188 1.65 0.02 -25.95
N ALA A 189 0.47 0.23 -26.52
CA ALA A 189 0.27 0.80 -27.85
C ALA A 189 -0.30 2.21 -27.74
N ARG A 190 0.24 3.14 -28.53
CA ARG A 190 -0.27 4.51 -28.71
C ARG A 190 -0.20 4.89 -30.19
N PRO A 191 -1.13 5.74 -30.71
CA PRO A 191 -1.18 6.10 -32.14
C PRO A 191 0.14 6.66 -32.69
N HIS A 192 0.86 7.45 -31.89
CA HIS A 192 2.03 8.18 -32.36
C HIS A 192 3.37 7.52 -32.03
N THR A 193 3.40 6.55 -31.11
CA THR A 193 4.65 5.89 -30.68
C THR A 193 4.68 4.39 -31.03
N GLY A 194 3.58 3.86 -31.59
CA GLY A 194 3.45 2.44 -31.92
C GLY A 194 3.36 1.56 -30.68
N VAL A 195 3.83 0.31 -30.78
CA VAL A 195 3.76 -0.68 -29.71
C VAL A 195 5.12 -0.78 -29.01
N ARG A 196 5.12 -0.69 -27.68
CA ARG A 196 6.29 -0.88 -26.82
C ARG A 196 6.07 -2.09 -25.93
N HIS A 197 7.12 -2.87 -25.72
CA HIS A 197 7.13 -4.00 -24.79
C HIS A 197 8.12 -3.75 -23.68
N PHE A 198 7.74 -4.09 -22.45
CA PHE A 198 8.64 -4.22 -21.30
C PHE A 198 8.13 -5.30 -20.35
N SER A 199 8.94 -5.66 -19.37
CA SER A 199 8.56 -6.62 -18.33
C SER A 199 9.03 -6.14 -16.97
N ASP A 200 8.23 -6.41 -15.94
CA ASP A 200 8.55 -6.22 -14.53
C ASP A 200 8.47 -7.54 -13.78
N THR A 201 9.25 -7.64 -12.72
CA THR A 201 9.19 -8.75 -11.77
C THR A 201 8.84 -8.20 -10.39
N HIS A 202 7.75 -8.71 -9.81
CA HIS A 202 7.32 -8.38 -8.47
C HIS A 202 7.60 -9.57 -7.56
N VAL A 203 8.43 -9.37 -6.54
CA VAL A 203 8.69 -10.36 -5.49
C VAL A 203 8.02 -9.87 -4.23
N MET A 204 7.08 -10.66 -3.71
CA MET A 204 6.28 -10.29 -2.55
C MET A 204 6.30 -11.41 -1.52
N SER A 205 6.49 -11.06 -0.26
CA SER A 205 6.49 -12.00 0.85
C SER A 205 5.09 -12.55 1.14
N LEU A 206 5.02 -13.84 1.36
CA LEU A 206 3.82 -14.55 1.79
C LEU A 206 3.83 -14.62 3.33
N TYR A 207 3.47 -13.53 3.99
CA TYR A 207 3.34 -13.51 5.45
C TYR A 207 2.06 -14.22 5.88
N SER A 208 2.12 -14.95 7.00
CA SER A 208 0.91 -15.52 7.59
C SER A 208 0.09 -14.43 8.33
N ARG A 209 -1.16 -14.78 8.67
CA ARG A 209 -2.01 -13.90 9.48
C ARG A 209 -1.37 -13.59 10.84
N GLU A 210 -0.72 -14.59 11.44
CA GLU A 210 -0.02 -14.47 12.72
C GLU A 210 1.18 -13.54 12.63
N GLN A 211 1.91 -13.54 11.50
CA GLN A 211 3.05 -12.64 11.31
C GLN A 211 2.60 -11.17 11.22
N TYR A 212 1.53 -10.87 10.47
CA TYR A 212 0.94 -9.53 10.46
C TYR A 212 0.43 -9.13 11.84
N ALA A 213 -0.35 -9.99 12.51
CA ALA A 213 -0.88 -9.72 13.84
C ALA A 213 0.24 -9.47 14.86
N SER A 214 1.31 -10.29 14.82
CA SER A 214 2.48 -10.14 15.70
C SER A 214 3.22 -8.81 15.44
N ALA A 215 3.35 -8.38 14.18
CA ALA A 215 3.99 -7.10 13.85
C ALA A 215 3.21 -5.91 14.43
N LEU A 216 1.86 -5.91 14.31
CA LEU A 216 1.02 -4.87 14.92
C LEU A 216 1.13 -4.90 16.46
N THR A 217 1.09 -6.08 17.07
CA THR A 217 1.21 -6.22 18.53
C THR A 217 2.57 -5.72 19.03
N ARG A 218 3.68 -6.07 18.37
CA ARG A 218 5.02 -5.55 18.70
C ARG A 218 5.13 -4.04 18.51
N ALA A 219 4.36 -3.48 17.58
CA ALA A 219 4.28 -2.03 17.39
C ALA A 219 3.41 -1.30 18.42
N GLY A 220 2.88 -2.01 19.43
CA GLY A 220 2.04 -1.45 20.50
C GLY A 220 0.60 -1.19 20.09
N CYS A 221 0.10 -1.92 19.09
CA CYS A 221 -1.30 -1.85 18.67
C CYS A 221 -2.07 -3.11 19.14
N SER A 222 -3.35 -2.95 19.49
CA SER A 222 -4.29 -4.07 19.42
C SER A 222 -4.43 -4.51 17.97
N VAL A 223 -4.98 -5.70 17.71
CA VAL A 223 -5.15 -6.17 16.34
C VAL A 223 -6.46 -6.94 16.19
N GLU A 224 -7.12 -6.68 15.08
CA GLU A 224 -8.27 -7.43 14.58
C GLU A 224 -8.07 -7.70 13.10
N TYR A 225 -8.37 -8.91 12.64
CA TYR A 225 -8.39 -9.27 11.22
C TYR A 225 -9.82 -9.29 10.72
N ILE A 226 -10.10 -8.49 9.69
CA ILE A 226 -11.43 -8.33 9.08
C ILE A 226 -11.43 -9.10 7.76
N GLU A 227 -12.20 -10.17 7.70
CA GLU A 227 -12.35 -11.02 6.51
C GLU A 227 -13.70 -10.71 5.83
N GLY A 228 -13.71 -10.72 4.50
CA GLY A 228 -14.93 -10.72 3.68
C GLY A 228 -15.62 -9.35 3.48
N GLU A 229 -15.31 -8.33 4.26
CA GLU A 229 -15.88 -6.99 4.07
C GLU A 229 -15.09 -6.15 3.04
N TYR A 230 -13.83 -6.49 2.83
CA TYR A 230 -12.92 -5.78 1.93
C TYR A 230 -12.49 -6.71 0.78
N PRO A 231 -12.39 -6.23 -0.48
CA PRO A 231 -11.93 -7.06 -1.59
C PRO A 231 -10.52 -7.63 -1.35
N GLY A 232 -10.26 -8.85 -1.84
CA GLY A 232 -8.96 -9.49 -1.70
C GLY A 232 -8.83 -10.30 -0.40
N ASN A 233 -7.74 -10.08 0.35
CA ASN A 233 -7.40 -10.89 1.52
C ASN A 233 -7.77 -10.22 2.85
N GLY A 234 -8.74 -9.31 2.85
CA GLY A 234 -9.21 -8.63 4.06
C GLY A 234 -8.26 -7.54 4.56
N LEU A 235 -8.47 -7.10 5.81
CA LEU A 235 -7.72 -6.02 6.44
C LEU A 235 -7.26 -6.41 7.85
N PHE A 236 -6.05 -6.01 8.24
CA PHE A 236 -5.64 -5.93 9.63
C PHE A 236 -5.91 -4.52 10.14
N VAL A 237 -6.66 -4.41 11.23
CA VAL A 237 -7.00 -3.13 11.86
C VAL A 237 -6.48 -3.15 13.29
N GLY A 238 -5.57 -2.23 13.59
CA GLY A 238 -4.97 -2.08 14.92
C GLY A 238 -5.29 -0.72 15.53
N VAL A 239 -5.37 -0.66 16.86
CA VAL A 239 -5.50 0.59 17.62
C VAL A 239 -4.27 0.75 18.48
N ARG A 240 -3.57 1.89 18.30
CA ARG A 240 -2.40 2.21 19.10
C ARG A 240 -2.78 2.35 20.58
N GLN A 241 -2.17 1.53 21.43
CA GLN A 241 -2.42 1.56 22.87
C GLN A 241 -1.78 2.79 23.54
N PRO A 242 -2.39 3.35 24.59
CA PRO A 242 -1.74 4.32 25.44
C PRO A 242 -0.51 3.67 26.12
N GLY A 243 0.69 4.25 25.95
CA GLY A 243 1.91 3.73 26.54
C GLY A 243 3.17 4.19 25.79
N GLU A 244 4.35 3.96 26.32
CA GLU A 244 5.61 4.22 25.64
C GLU A 244 5.80 3.20 24.50
N LEU A 245 6.23 3.68 23.32
CA LEU A 245 6.63 2.79 22.23
C LEU A 245 7.84 1.96 22.64
N PRO A 246 7.89 0.66 22.34
CA PRO A 246 9.09 -0.13 22.53
C PRO A 246 10.26 0.53 21.78
N GLY A 247 11.33 0.90 22.49
CA GLY A 247 12.56 1.42 21.89
C GLY A 247 12.93 2.88 22.20
N THR A 248 12.19 3.63 23.02
CA THR A 248 12.66 4.93 23.57
C THR A 248 13.40 4.79 24.91
N GLY A 249 14.22 3.75 25.03
CA GLY A 249 15.12 3.60 26.17
C GLY A 249 16.06 4.79 26.24
N HIS A 250 15.89 5.68 27.22
CA HIS A 250 16.85 6.69 27.59
C HIS A 250 18.21 6.03 27.81
N ARG A 251 19.18 6.33 26.95
CA ARG A 251 20.58 6.13 27.28
C ARG A 251 20.84 7.00 28.52
N LYS A 252 20.85 6.40 29.71
CA LYS A 252 21.38 7.06 30.90
C LYS A 252 22.84 7.33 30.60
N GLU A 253 23.18 8.58 30.40
CA GLU A 253 24.57 9.06 30.47
C GLU A 253 25.10 8.78 31.89
N ARG A 254 26.20 8.06 31.92
CA ARG A 254 27.11 7.99 33.08
C ARG A 254 28.39 8.74 32.73
#